data_c7850e42e8a1ccb36cc0af084ef20a49
#
_entry.id   c7850e42e8a1ccb36cc0af084ef20a49
#
_cell.length_a   1.000
_cell.length_b   1.000
_cell.length_c   1.000
_cell.angle_alpha   90.00
_cell.angle_beta   90.00
_cell.angle_gamma   90.00
#
_symmetry.space_group_name_H-M   'P 1'
#
loop_
_entity.id
_entity.type
_entity.pdbx_description
1 polymer ?
#
loop_
_entity_poly.entity_id
_entity_poly.type
_entity_poly.pdbx_seq_one_letter_code
_entity_poly.pdbx_strand_id
1 'polypeptide(L)'
;MNGFYSLWTAPGKTTGASTVVMQDYELLMLILSVASYQKSNGPAKMYADEAALEYLESLSVDKCFKNGTELLTVPQGIDPQMFWAAGKLEALRREQMPSVMIDTDLIVWKNLDYAFDRDTTDIAVIHREDITESTYPDPHRFRMTEEYEFPADWDFTVRPANTALLFIKDNGFKNRYVEHSMEFMRKSISDGDNLCHMVFAEQRILPMCAVAEQMKIYSFCDNMDALREQKLFTHFWGHKNLLKFNQGERMSYCRRMMIRLRNEFPDMYEVAASIEELRVYA
;
A
#
# COMPACT_ATOMS: atom_id res chain seq x y z
N MET A 1 7.73 11.33 -11.16
CA MET A 1 8.28 10.61 -9.96
C MET A 1 8.11 9.11 -10.14
N ASN A 2 9.14 8.28 -9.82
CA ASN A 2 8.99 6.83 -9.86
C ASN A 2 8.02 6.33 -8.80
N GLY A 3 7.17 5.36 -9.15
CA GLY A 3 6.27 4.70 -8.22
C GLY A 3 6.61 3.22 -8.06
N PHE A 4 6.19 2.63 -6.94
CA PHE A 4 6.25 1.19 -6.77
C PHE A 4 5.06 0.66 -6.00
N TYR A 5 4.75 -0.58 -6.28
CA TYR A 5 3.71 -1.39 -5.68
C TYR A 5 4.32 -2.60 -4.99
N SER A 6 3.59 -3.24 -4.11
CA SER A 6 3.99 -4.51 -3.54
C SER A 6 2.84 -5.51 -3.48
N LEU A 7 3.15 -6.77 -3.72
CA LEU A 7 2.21 -7.88 -3.59
C LEU A 7 2.89 -9.03 -2.84
N TRP A 8 2.45 -9.26 -1.61
CA TRP A 8 2.93 -10.33 -0.75
C TRP A 8 1.78 -11.28 -0.44
N THR A 9 1.92 -12.55 -0.82
CA THR A 9 0.84 -13.52 -0.78
C THR A 9 0.76 -14.29 0.53
N ALA A 10 1.82 -14.29 1.34
CA ALA A 10 1.84 -15.05 2.59
C ALA A 10 0.66 -14.75 3.54
N PRO A 11 0.16 -13.51 3.68
CA PRO A 11 -1.02 -13.22 4.49
C PRO A 11 -2.30 -13.92 4.03
N GLY A 12 -2.45 -14.16 2.73
CA GLY A 12 -3.62 -14.81 2.14
C GLY A 12 -3.54 -16.34 2.10
N LYS A 13 -2.37 -16.90 2.38
CA LYS A 13 -2.18 -18.36 2.39
C LYS A 13 -2.79 -18.96 3.66
N THR A 14 -4.03 -19.43 3.55
CA THR A 14 -4.54 -20.42 4.50
C THR A 14 -3.82 -21.75 4.27
N THR A 15 -3.57 -22.52 5.33
CA THR A 15 -2.92 -23.83 5.25
C THR A 15 -3.55 -24.68 4.14
N GLY A 16 -2.80 -24.90 3.05
CA GLY A 16 -3.21 -25.76 1.92
C GLY A 16 -3.51 -25.07 0.59
N ALA A 17 -3.62 -23.75 0.53
CA ALA A 17 -3.78 -23.05 -0.76
C ALA A 17 -2.41 -22.80 -1.42
N SER A 18 -2.17 -23.47 -2.55
CA SER A 18 -0.93 -23.32 -3.33
C SER A 18 -1.02 -22.22 -4.39
N THR A 19 -2.20 -21.64 -4.63
CA THR A 19 -2.44 -20.74 -5.75
C THR A 19 -2.83 -19.34 -5.27
N VAL A 20 -2.14 -18.34 -5.75
CA VAL A 20 -2.52 -16.92 -5.60
C VAL A 20 -3.69 -16.66 -6.55
N VAL A 21 -4.78 -16.13 -6.06
CA VAL A 21 -5.90 -15.71 -6.89
C VAL A 21 -6.39 -14.35 -6.37
N MET A 22 -6.12 -13.29 -7.13
CA MET A 22 -6.79 -12.01 -6.92
C MET A 22 -8.23 -12.10 -7.45
N GLN A 23 -9.15 -11.41 -6.78
CA GLN A 23 -10.49 -11.27 -7.33
C GLN A 23 -10.44 -10.39 -8.60
N ASP A 24 -11.38 -10.58 -9.51
CA ASP A 24 -11.47 -9.82 -10.77
C ASP A 24 -11.41 -8.30 -10.57
N TYR A 25 -12.16 -7.78 -9.57
CA TYR A 25 -12.12 -6.35 -9.23
C TYR A 25 -10.77 -5.89 -8.67
N GLU A 26 -10.05 -6.73 -7.92
CA GLU A 26 -8.72 -6.39 -7.40
C GLU A 26 -7.68 -6.33 -8.52
N LEU A 27 -7.76 -7.28 -9.46
CA LEU A 27 -6.89 -7.31 -10.63
C LEU A 27 -7.11 -6.10 -11.54
N LEU A 28 -8.38 -5.75 -11.79
CA LEU A 28 -8.73 -4.54 -12.55
C LEU A 28 -8.32 -3.25 -11.85
N MET A 29 -8.45 -3.19 -10.51
CA MET A 29 -7.95 -2.05 -9.72
C MET A 29 -6.44 -1.89 -9.88
N LEU A 30 -5.67 -2.98 -9.76
CA LEU A 30 -4.23 -2.95 -9.93
C LEU A 30 -3.83 -2.44 -11.32
N ILE A 31 -4.39 -3.03 -12.38
CA ILE A 31 -4.09 -2.63 -13.77
C ILE A 31 -4.43 -1.15 -13.99
N LEU A 32 -5.60 -0.69 -13.53
CA LEU A 32 -6.02 0.71 -13.68
C LEU A 32 -5.19 1.66 -12.82
N SER A 33 -4.80 1.25 -11.61
CA SER A 33 -3.92 2.01 -10.73
C SER A 33 -2.56 2.28 -11.39
N VAL A 34 -1.93 1.23 -11.89
CA VAL A 34 -0.63 1.31 -12.59
C VAL A 34 -0.75 2.18 -13.84
N ALA A 35 -1.79 1.96 -14.65
CA ALA A 35 -2.03 2.73 -15.88
C ALA A 35 -2.17 4.23 -15.58
N SER A 36 -3.01 4.57 -14.61
CA SER A 36 -3.30 5.95 -14.22
C SER A 36 -2.07 6.65 -13.63
N TYR A 37 -1.35 5.97 -12.71
CA TYR A 37 -0.12 6.52 -12.14
C TYR A 37 0.91 6.80 -13.21
N GLN A 38 1.19 5.82 -14.08
CA GLN A 38 2.21 5.96 -15.11
C GLN A 38 1.88 7.01 -16.18
N LYS A 39 0.61 7.28 -16.43
CA LYS A 39 0.18 8.35 -17.32
C LYS A 39 0.50 9.74 -16.79
N SER A 40 0.37 9.93 -15.48
CA SER A 40 0.37 11.26 -14.88
C SER A 40 1.61 11.58 -14.06
N ASN A 41 2.33 10.59 -13.53
CA ASN A 41 3.40 10.80 -12.56
C ASN A 41 4.76 10.25 -13.00
N GLY A 42 4.83 9.02 -13.49
CA GLY A 42 6.08 8.42 -13.94
C GLY A 42 6.03 6.89 -13.93
N PRO A 43 7.09 6.21 -14.35
CA PRO A 43 7.09 4.75 -14.42
C PRO A 43 6.92 4.11 -13.05
N ALA A 44 6.33 2.92 -13.04
CA ALA A 44 6.08 2.14 -11.84
C ALA A 44 6.73 0.76 -11.90
N LYS A 45 7.07 0.21 -10.74
CA LYS A 45 7.65 -1.11 -10.50
C LYS A 45 6.71 -1.93 -9.59
N MET A 46 6.74 -3.26 -9.70
CA MET A 46 6.12 -4.18 -8.76
C MET A 46 7.17 -4.97 -8.00
N TYR A 47 7.07 -4.96 -6.67
CA TYR A 47 7.75 -5.91 -5.80
C TYR A 47 6.77 -7.03 -5.42
N ALA A 48 7.07 -8.27 -5.75
CA ALA A 48 6.16 -9.38 -5.47
C ALA A 48 6.92 -10.64 -5.01
N ASP A 49 6.32 -11.43 -4.12
CA ASP A 49 6.91 -12.72 -3.78
C ASP A 49 6.81 -13.71 -4.97
N GLU A 50 7.52 -14.82 -4.90
CA GLU A 50 7.63 -15.78 -6.00
C GLU A 50 6.26 -16.18 -6.55
N ALA A 51 5.32 -16.53 -5.66
CA ALA A 51 3.99 -16.95 -6.07
C ALA A 51 3.18 -15.82 -6.74
N ALA A 52 3.35 -14.58 -6.28
CA ALA A 52 2.72 -13.42 -6.89
C ALA A 52 3.35 -13.09 -8.25
N LEU A 53 4.68 -13.22 -8.39
CA LEU A 53 5.36 -13.04 -9.68
C LEU A 53 4.86 -14.04 -10.72
N GLU A 54 4.89 -15.34 -10.39
CA GLU A 54 4.36 -16.39 -11.28
C GLU A 54 2.92 -16.12 -11.70
N TYR A 55 2.08 -15.69 -10.75
CA TYR A 55 0.69 -15.35 -11.03
C TYR A 55 0.55 -14.15 -11.98
N LEU A 56 1.25 -13.05 -11.72
CA LEU A 56 1.21 -11.85 -12.57
C LEU A 56 1.76 -12.13 -13.98
N GLU A 57 2.84 -12.90 -14.09
CA GLU A 57 3.42 -13.33 -15.36
C GLU A 57 2.47 -14.21 -16.16
N SER A 58 1.80 -15.18 -15.50
CA SER A 58 0.82 -16.05 -16.15
C SER A 58 -0.34 -15.29 -16.80
N LEU A 59 -0.68 -14.12 -16.25
CA LEU A 59 -1.71 -13.22 -16.74
C LEU A 59 -1.15 -12.08 -17.62
N SER A 60 0.16 -12.01 -17.84
CA SER A 60 0.87 -10.91 -18.52
C SER A 60 0.68 -9.54 -17.84
N VAL A 61 0.29 -9.49 -16.58
CA VAL A 61 0.12 -8.25 -15.79
C VAL A 61 1.47 -7.65 -15.39
N ASP A 62 2.51 -8.46 -15.30
CA ASP A 62 3.91 -8.03 -15.14
C ASP A 62 4.30 -6.96 -16.17
N LYS A 63 3.81 -7.09 -17.42
CA LYS A 63 4.06 -6.15 -18.53
C LYS A 63 3.42 -4.77 -18.35
N CYS A 64 2.48 -4.63 -17.40
CA CYS A 64 1.90 -3.34 -17.07
C CYS A 64 2.91 -2.40 -16.39
N PHE A 65 3.97 -2.92 -15.78
CA PHE A 65 4.94 -2.15 -15.02
C PHE A 65 6.13 -1.72 -15.87
N LYS A 66 6.23 -0.43 -16.18
CA LYS A 66 7.30 0.12 -17.04
C LYS A 66 8.72 -0.06 -16.47
N ASN A 67 8.86 -0.08 -15.13
CA ASN A 67 10.12 -0.38 -14.45
C ASN A 67 10.24 -1.86 -14.05
N GLY A 68 9.36 -2.73 -14.61
CA GLY A 68 9.41 -4.18 -14.41
C GLY A 68 8.94 -4.66 -13.06
N THR A 69 9.28 -5.89 -12.76
CA THR A 69 8.97 -6.59 -11.52
C THR A 69 10.25 -7.02 -10.81
N GLU A 70 10.22 -7.08 -9.48
CA GLU A 70 11.34 -7.57 -8.66
C GLU A 70 10.85 -8.56 -7.61
N LEU A 71 11.65 -9.61 -7.36
CA LEU A 71 11.35 -10.60 -6.34
C LEU A 71 11.40 -9.98 -4.94
N LEU A 72 10.31 -10.09 -4.18
CA LEU A 72 10.18 -9.67 -2.80
C LEU A 72 10.41 -10.83 -1.85
N THR A 73 11.29 -10.66 -0.88
CA THR A 73 11.51 -11.65 0.18
C THR A 73 11.39 -10.95 1.53
N VAL A 74 10.29 -11.19 2.22
CA VAL A 74 10.08 -10.67 3.58
C VAL A 74 10.96 -11.45 4.58
N PRO A 75 11.67 -10.76 5.50
CA PRO A 75 12.49 -11.43 6.51
C PRO A 75 11.71 -12.44 7.36
N GLN A 76 12.39 -13.49 7.79
CA GLN A 76 11.82 -14.46 8.72
C GLN A 76 11.51 -13.84 10.09
N GLY A 77 10.62 -14.47 10.83
CA GLY A 77 10.24 -14.05 12.19
C GLY A 77 9.14 -13.00 12.25
N ILE A 78 8.52 -12.67 11.11
CA ILE A 78 7.34 -11.79 11.03
C ILE A 78 6.11 -12.66 10.74
N ASP A 79 5.10 -12.60 11.59
CA ASP A 79 3.84 -13.31 11.38
C ASP A 79 3.02 -12.63 10.27
N PRO A 80 2.80 -13.30 9.12
CA PRO A 80 2.08 -12.70 7.99
C PRO A 80 0.58 -12.47 8.27
N GLN A 81 -0.02 -13.20 9.20
CA GLN A 81 -1.42 -13.02 9.57
C GLN A 81 -1.61 -11.78 10.44
N MET A 82 -0.60 -11.43 11.22
CA MET A 82 -0.60 -10.24 12.07
C MET A 82 -0.10 -9.00 11.31
N PHE A 83 0.89 -9.18 10.42
CA PHE A 83 1.58 -8.08 9.73
C PHE A 83 1.52 -8.20 8.21
N TRP A 84 0.31 -8.17 7.64
CA TRP A 84 0.12 -8.32 6.19
C TRP A 84 0.77 -7.21 5.35
N ALA A 85 1.07 -6.03 5.91
CA ALA A 85 1.80 -4.97 5.22
C ALA A 85 3.34 -5.09 5.34
N ALA A 86 3.88 -6.15 5.96
CA ALA A 86 5.34 -6.34 6.04
C ALA A 86 5.97 -6.44 4.65
N GLY A 87 5.28 -7.02 3.67
CA GLY A 87 5.72 -7.03 2.28
C GLY A 87 5.89 -5.63 1.69
N LYS A 88 4.97 -4.72 2.01
CA LYS A 88 5.00 -3.32 1.59
C LYS A 88 6.19 -2.57 2.19
N LEU A 89 6.46 -2.76 3.47
CA LEU A 89 7.62 -2.17 4.15
C LEU A 89 8.95 -2.75 3.66
N GLU A 90 9.00 -4.05 3.33
CA GLU A 90 10.18 -4.66 2.72
C GLU A 90 10.44 -4.13 1.30
N ALA A 91 9.40 -3.91 0.50
CA ALA A 91 9.52 -3.24 -0.79
C ALA A 91 10.06 -1.82 -0.64
N LEU A 92 9.53 -1.07 0.33
CA LEU A 92 10.03 0.27 0.68
C LEU A 92 11.50 0.23 1.09
N ARG A 93 11.95 -0.76 1.87
CA ARG A 93 13.35 -0.91 2.27
C ARG A 93 14.29 -1.03 1.07
N ARG A 94 13.86 -1.75 0.02
CA ARG A 94 14.67 -2.00 -1.20
C ARG A 94 14.69 -0.84 -2.17
N GLU A 95 13.59 -0.07 -2.23
CA GLU A 95 13.49 1.01 -3.21
C GLU A 95 14.41 2.19 -2.87
N GLN A 96 14.92 2.84 -3.92
CA GLN A 96 15.74 4.05 -3.78
C GLN A 96 14.84 5.30 -3.73
N MET A 97 15.13 6.18 -2.78
CA MET A 97 14.43 7.46 -2.66
C MET A 97 15.09 8.55 -3.53
N PRO A 98 14.34 9.53 -4.01
CA PRO A 98 12.90 9.73 -3.80
C PRO A 98 12.02 8.85 -4.69
N SER A 99 11.00 8.24 -4.11
CA SER A 99 9.98 7.45 -4.82
C SER A 99 8.64 7.43 -4.08
N VAL A 100 7.60 6.93 -4.74
CA VAL A 100 6.23 6.85 -4.20
C VAL A 100 5.81 5.39 -4.07
N MET A 101 5.52 4.96 -2.85
CA MET A 101 4.85 3.70 -2.57
C MET A 101 3.35 3.85 -2.74
N ILE A 102 2.69 2.89 -3.39
CA ILE A 102 1.29 2.96 -3.78
C ILE A 102 0.61 1.62 -3.47
N ASP A 103 -0.51 1.65 -2.76
CA ASP A 103 -1.33 0.46 -2.54
C ASP A 103 -1.99 -0.02 -3.85
N THR A 104 -2.15 -1.32 -3.99
CA THR A 104 -2.72 -1.95 -5.20
C THR A 104 -4.18 -1.55 -5.46
N ASP A 105 -4.86 -1.00 -4.46
CA ASP A 105 -6.24 -0.53 -4.50
C ASP A 105 -6.38 1.00 -4.43
N LEU A 106 -5.30 1.73 -4.66
CA LEU A 106 -5.29 3.18 -4.78
C LEU A 106 -5.06 3.61 -6.23
N ILE A 107 -5.99 4.36 -6.82
CA ILE A 107 -5.85 4.91 -8.17
C ILE A 107 -5.53 6.39 -8.07
N VAL A 108 -4.38 6.79 -8.59
CA VAL A 108 -3.93 8.19 -8.65
C VAL A 108 -4.32 8.79 -10.00
N TRP A 109 -5.22 9.78 -10.02
CA TRP A 109 -5.78 10.37 -11.24
C TRP A 109 -5.01 11.56 -11.78
N LYS A 110 -4.23 12.23 -10.95
CA LYS A 110 -3.57 13.50 -11.27
C LYS A 110 -2.08 13.45 -11.03
N ASN A 111 -1.36 14.38 -11.64
CA ASN A 111 0.05 14.60 -11.31
C ASN A 111 0.18 15.13 -9.88
N LEU A 112 1.11 14.56 -9.13
CA LEU A 112 1.36 14.88 -7.72
C LEU A 112 2.72 15.56 -7.48
N ASP A 113 3.52 15.81 -8.53
CA ASP A 113 4.87 16.38 -8.40
C ASP A 113 4.87 17.70 -7.65
N TYR A 114 3.82 18.50 -7.78
CA TYR A 114 3.66 19.75 -7.03
C TYR A 114 3.76 19.59 -5.51
N ALA A 115 3.45 18.41 -4.98
CA ALA A 115 3.54 18.12 -3.56
C ALA A 115 4.92 17.58 -3.18
N PHE A 116 5.59 16.87 -4.09
CA PHE A 116 6.87 16.22 -3.85
C PHE A 116 8.07 17.17 -4.01
N ASP A 117 7.95 18.15 -4.90
CA ASP A 117 9.03 19.08 -5.23
C ASP A 117 9.16 20.28 -4.26
N ARG A 118 8.33 20.34 -3.22
CA ARG A 118 8.39 21.42 -2.23
C ARG A 118 9.58 21.27 -1.31
N ASP A 119 10.27 22.36 -1.01
CA ASP A 119 11.30 22.42 0.04
C ASP A 119 10.75 22.13 1.45
N THR A 120 9.42 22.16 1.58
CA THR A 120 8.69 21.89 2.83
C THR A 120 8.15 20.48 2.92
N THR A 121 8.47 19.59 1.98
CA THR A 121 7.97 18.22 1.96
C THR A 121 9.14 17.23 1.98
N ASP A 122 9.30 16.51 3.07
CA ASP A 122 10.22 15.37 3.19
C ASP A 122 9.47 14.05 3.01
N ILE A 123 8.20 14.03 3.44
CA ILE A 123 7.27 12.90 3.40
C ILE A 123 5.92 13.41 2.92
N ALA A 124 5.24 12.65 2.02
CA ALA A 124 3.85 12.95 1.68
C ALA A 124 2.97 11.71 1.87
N VAL A 125 1.78 11.92 2.46
CA VAL A 125 0.79 10.88 2.77
C VAL A 125 -0.60 11.34 2.37
N ILE A 126 -1.55 10.39 2.23
CA ILE A 126 -2.93 10.74 1.84
C ILE A 126 -3.56 11.68 2.87
N HIS A 127 -3.64 11.27 4.13
CA HIS A 127 -4.18 12.07 5.24
C HIS A 127 -3.62 11.60 6.58
N ARG A 128 -3.88 12.40 7.63
CA ARG A 128 -3.60 12.02 9.00
C ARG A 128 -4.86 11.45 9.63
N GLU A 129 -4.72 10.35 10.38
CA GLU A 129 -5.84 9.69 11.04
C GLU A 129 -5.99 10.16 12.48
N ASP A 130 -7.18 10.01 13.05
CA ASP A 130 -7.40 10.32 14.46
C ASP A 130 -7.02 9.11 15.32
N ILE A 131 -6.41 9.40 16.47
CA ILE A 131 -6.09 8.37 17.47
C ILE A 131 -7.40 7.91 18.12
N THR A 132 -7.75 6.64 17.89
CA THR A 132 -8.93 6.01 18.50
C THR A 132 -8.52 4.73 19.21
N GLU A 133 -9.14 4.44 20.35
CA GLU A 133 -8.83 3.22 21.12
C GLU A 133 -9.05 1.92 20.33
N SER A 134 -9.97 1.92 19.36
CA SER A 134 -10.28 0.75 18.54
C SER A 134 -9.29 0.47 17.42
N THR A 135 -8.48 1.45 17.02
CA THR A 135 -7.55 1.31 15.87
C THR A 135 -6.12 1.64 16.27
N TYR A 136 -5.96 2.64 17.14
CA TYR A 136 -4.66 3.12 17.60
C TYR A 136 -4.65 3.21 19.14
N PRO A 137 -4.71 2.04 19.83
CA PRO A 137 -4.70 2.00 21.29
C PRO A 137 -3.40 2.57 21.87
N ASP A 138 -3.38 2.74 23.20
CA ASP A 138 -2.15 3.06 23.91
C ASP A 138 -1.07 2.00 23.58
N PRO A 139 0.10 2.40 23.05
CA PRO A 139 1.16 1.48 22.66
C PRO A 139 1.65 0.54 23.76
N HIS A 140 1.57 0.95 25.03
CA HIS A 140 1.95 0.12 26.18
C HIS A 140 1.01 -1.07 26.41
N ARG A 141 -0.10 -1.17 25.67
CA ARG A 141 -0.99 -2.35 25.68
C ARG A 141 -0.51 -3.46 24.77
N PHE A 142 0.37 -3.18 23.80
CA PHE A 142 0.93 -4.22 22.95
C PHE A 142 1.79 -5.18 23.77
N ARG A 143 1.56 -6.47 23.59
CA ARG A 143 2.42 -7.49 24.18
C ARG A 143 3.70 -7.62 23.36
N MET A 144 4.81 -7.29 23.99
CA MET A 144 6.12 -7.32 23.36
C MET A 144 7.00 -8.38 24.06
N THR A 145 8.05 -8.85 23.38
CA THR A 145 9.11 -9.61 24.03
C THR A 145 9.85 -8.73 25.04
N GLU A 146 10.44 -9.33 26.08
CA GLU A 146 11.14 -8.61 27.17
C GLU A 146 12.31 -7.73 26.68
N GLU A 147 12.83 -8.01 25.48
CA GLU A 147 13.95 -7.28 24.90
C GLU A 147 13.53 -6.03 24.10
N TYR A 148 12.22 -5.78 23.93
CA TYR A 148 11.75 -4.65 23.15
C TYR A 148 11.37 -3.46 24.04
N GLU A 149 11.98 -2.33 23.72
CA GLU A 149 11.63 -1.04 24.32
C GLU A 149 11.28 -0.04 23.21
N PHE A 150 10.23 0.74 23.42
CA PHE A 150 9.90 1.84 22.52
C PHE A 150 11.00 2.91 22.62
N PRO A 151 11.43 3.52 21.48
CA PRO A 151 12.34 4.64 21.51
C PRO A 151 11.84 5.76 22.44
N ALA A 152 12.74 6.27 23.31
CA ALA A 152 12.37 7.23 24.34
C ALA A 152 11.97 8.62 23.80
N ASP A 153 12.34 8.91 22.56
CA ASP A 153 12.05 10.15 21.83
C ASP A 153 10.74 10.09 21.01
N TRP A 154 10.01 8.97 21.07
CA TRP A 154 8.73 8.86 20.38
C TRP A 154 7.60 9.57 21.13
N ASP A 155 6.92 10.46 20.42
CA ASP A 155 5.70 11.13 20.89
C ASP A 155 4.45 10.36 20.46
N PHE A 156 3.85 9.63 21.37
CA PHE A 156 2.64 8.85 21.13
C PHE A 156 1.36 9.70 20.94
N THR A 157 1.43 11.01 21.05
CA THR A 157 0.32 11.91 20.73
C THR A 157 0.29 12.30 19.25
N VAL A 158 1.34 11.98 18.51
CA VAL A 158 1.42 12.24 17.06
C VAL A 158 0.37 11.44 16.31
N ARG A 159 -0.42 12.13 15.49
CA ARG A 159 -1.48 11.49 14.68
C ARG A 159 -0.89 10.50 13.66
N PRO A 160 -1.48 9.30 13.51
CA PRO A 160 -1.09 8.33 12.48
C PRO A 160 -1.21 8.91 11.07
N ALA A 161 -0.61 8.25 10.10
CA ALA A 161 -0.63 8.65 8.70
C ALA A 161 -1.12 7.51 7.81
N ASN A 162 -2.09 7.76 6.95
CA ASN A 162 -2.52 6.79 5.95
C ASN A 162 -1.47 6.66 4.86
N THR A 163 -0.87 5.49 4.74
CA THR A 163 0.26 5.17 3.88
C THR A 163 -0.12 4.46 2.59
N ALA A 164 -1.40 4.45 2.20
CA ALA A 164 -1.81 3.89 0.91
C ALA A 164 -1.16 4.61 -0.29
N LEU A 165 -0.76 5.88 -0.09
CA LEU A 165 0.25 6.59 -0.87
C LEU A 165 1.28 7.14 0.11
N LEU A 166 2.54 6.79 -0.10
CA LEU A 166 3.65 7.28 0.71
C LEU A 166 4.82 7.71 -0.17
N PHE A 167 5.09 9.00 -0.20
CA PHE A 167 6.34 9.56 -0.73
C PHE A 167 7.31 9.77 0.42
N ILE A 168 8.57 9.38 0.21
CA ILE A 168 9.70 9.70 1.09
C ILE A 168 10.83 10.26 0.22
N LYS A 169 11.48 11.31 0.70
CA LYS A 169 12.55 11.98 -0.02
C LYS A 169 13.92 11.39 0.32
N ASP A 170 14.15 11.00 1.55
CA ASP A 170 15.46 10.63 2.10
C ASP A 170 15.58 9.12 2.38
N ASN A 171 16.68 8.51 1.92
CA ASN A 171 16.96 7.09 2.14
C ASN A 171 17.30 6.79 3.61
N GLY A 172 17.97 7.68 4.30
CA GLY A 172 18.36 7.50 5.70
C GLY A 172 17.12 7.40 6.59
N PHE A 173 16.22 8.37 6.48
CA PHE A 173 14.94 8.36 7.17
C PHE A 173 14.12 7.09 6.83
N LYS A 174 13.97 6.78 5.54
CA LYS A 174 13.27 5.57 5.09
C LYS A 174 13.78 4.31 5.78
N ASN A 175 15.10 4.14 5.81
CA ASN A 175 15.71 2.95 6.39
C ASN A 175 15.41 2.84 7.90
N ARG A 176 15.50 3.94 8.66
CA ARG A 176 15.18 3.95 10.10
C ARG A 176 13.71 3.67 10.38
N TYR A 177 12.81 4.30 9.63
CA TYR A 177 11.37 4.00 9.75
C TYR A 177 11.09 2.51 9.51
N VAL A 178 11.62 1.93 8.43
CA VAL A 178 11.41 0.52 8.12
C VAL A 178 12.06 -0.39 9.17
N GLU A 179 13.26 -0.05 9.67
CA GLU A 179 13.94 -0.81 10.71
C GLU A 179 13.12 -0.86 12.00
N HIS A 180 12.64 0.27 12.50
CA HIS A 180 11.75 0.34 13.66
C HIS A 180 10.46 -0.46 13.46
N SER A 181 9.85 -0.35 12.30
CA SER A 181 8.63 -1.10 11.98
C SER A 181 8.88 -2.61 11.95
N MET A 182 9.96 -3.05 11.31
CA MET A 182 10.33 -4.46 11.24
C MET A 182 10.76 -5.03 12.60
N GLU A 183 11.42 -4.23 13.43
CA GLU A 183 11.75 -4.62 14.79
C GLU A 183 10.50 -4.79 15.65
N PHE A 184 9.59 -3.81 15.64
CA PHE A 184 8.30 -3.93 16.29
C PHE A 184 7.56 -5.20 15.87
N MET A 185 7.49 -5.49 14.56
CA MET A 185 6.83 -6.68 14.04
C MET A 185 7.44 -7.98 14.56
N ARG A 186 8.78 -8.07 14.59
CA ARG A 186 9.48 -9.28 15.08
C ARG A 186 9.36 -9.49 16.58
N LYS A 187 9.22 -8.42 17.35
CA LYS A 187 9.16 -8.44 18.81
C LYS A 187 7.74 -8.45 19.36
N SER A 188 6.73 -8.27 18.52
CA SER A 188 5.32 -8.34 18.92
C SER A 188 4.87 -9.76 19.19
N ILE A 189 4.08 -9.92 20.26
CA ILE A 189 3.41 -11.17 20.62
C ILE A 189 1.92 -11.00 20.34
N SER A 190 1.34 -11.91 19.55
CA SER A 190 -0.08 -11.83 19.18
C SER A 190 -0.97 -11.88 20.44
N ASP A 191 -1.93 -10.99 20.50
CA ASP A 191 -3.01 -10.92 21.50
C ASP A 191 -4.41 -11.06 20.87
N GLY A 192 -4.45 -11.29 19.54
CA GLY A 192 -5.66 -11.45 18.74
C GLY A 192 -6.13 -10.16 18.06
N ASP A 193 -5.54 -9.02 18.35
CA ASP A 193 -5.86 -7.75 17.69
C ASP A 193 -4.82 -7.41 16.59
N ASN A 194 -4.87 -8.18 15.52
CA ASN A 194 -3.92 -8.03 14.42
C ASN A 194 -4.01 -6.66 13.72
N LEU A 195 -5.20 -6.06 13.67
CA LEU A 195 -5.38 -4.75 13.03
C LEU A 195 -4.57 -3.66 13.74
N CYS A 196 -4.71 -3.55 15.06
CA CYS A 196 -4.00 -2.53 15.84
C CYS A 196 -2.48 -2.68 15.72
N HIS A 197 -1.96 -3.91 15.77
CA HIS A 197 -0.54 -4.17 15.58
C HIS A 197 -0.06 -3.75 14.19
N MET A 198 -0.83 -4.10 13.15
CA MET A 198 -0.48 -3.80 11.77
C MET A 198 -0.43 -2.29 11.50
N VAL A 199 -1.51 -1.57 11.86
CA VAL A 199 -1.58 -0.13 11.64
C VAL A 199 -0.60 0.65 12.52
N PHE A 200 -0.25 0.13 13.69
CA PHE A 200 0.82 0.71 14.50
C PHE A 200 2.15 0.64 13.75
N ALA A 201 2.53 -0.55 13.29
CA ALA A 201 3.79 -0.76 12.58
C ALA A 201 3.92 0.08 11.30
N GLU A 202 2.84 0.18 10.53
CA GLU A 202 2.86 0.85 9.22
C GLU A 202 2.54 2.34 9.30
N GLN A 203 1.49 2.71 10.07
CA GLN A 203 0.88 4.04 9.98
C GLN A 203 1.22 4.94 11.16
N ARG A 204 1.59 4.38 12.33
CA ARG A 204 1.90 5.17 13.51
C ARG A 204 3.39 5.39 13.72
N ILE A 205 4.22 4.38 13.46
CA ILE A 205 5.69 4.52 13.58
C ILE A 205 6.22 5.59 12.63
N LEU A 206 5.74 5.65 11.38
CA LEU A 206 6.19 6.64 10.39
C LEU A 206 6.16 8.09 10.91
N PRO A 207 5.02 8.64 11.36
CA PRO A 207 4.99 10.03 11.81
C PRO A 207 5.70 10.25 13.15
N MET A 208 5.83 9.25 14.03
CA MET A 208 6.62 9.37 15.25
C MET A 208 8.12 9.51 14.91
N CYS A 209 8.65 8.66 14.02
CA CYS A 209 10.00 8.82 13.49
C CYS A 209 10.20 10.17 12.82
N ALA A 210 9.22 10.63 12.03
CA ALA A 210 9.31 11.93 11.34
C ALA A 210 9.39 13.10 12.33
N VAL A 211 8.63 13.08 13.41
CA VAL A 211 8.69 14.12 14.46
C VAL A 211 10.04 14.07 15.20
N ALA A 212 10.51 12.89 15.59
CA ALA A 212 11.81 12.73 16.26
C ALA A 212 12.97 13.26 15.40
N GLU A 213 12.88 13.12 14.08
CA GLU A 213 13.89 13.59 13.13
C GLU A 213 13.61 14.97 12.52
N GLN A 214 12.58 15.67 12.97
CA GLN A 214 12.15 16.98 12.48
C GLN A 214 11.81 17.01 10.97
N MET A 215 11.36 15.87 10.42
CA MET A 215 10.93 15.74 9.03
C MET A 215 9.54 16.34 8.82
N LYS A 216 9.34 16.96 7.67
CA LYS A 216 8.10 17.65 7.31
C LYS A 216 7.15 16.73 6.56
N ILE A 217 6.00 16.40 7.17
CA ILE A 217 4.96 15.59 6.54
C ILE A 217 3.94 16.50 5.86
N TYR A 218 3.79 16.34 4.55
CA TYR A 218 2.69 16.88 3.77
C TYR A 218 1.53 15.89 3.71
N SER A 219 0.32 16.33 4.01
CA SER A 219 -0.91 15.54 3.84
C SER A 219 -1.73 16.10 2.69
N PHE A 220 -2.13 15.25 1.74
CA PHE A 220 -2.98 15.68 0.62
C PHE A 220 -4.38 16.11 1.09
N CYS A 221 -4.86 15.52 2.17
CA CYS A 221 -6.14 15.83 2.79
C CYS A 221 -5.96 16.05 4.29
N ASP A 222 -6.60 17.09 4.83
CA ASP A 222 -6.49 17.41 6.25
C ASP A 222 -7.33 16.47 7.13
N ASN A 223 -8.42 15.93 6.57
CA ASN A 223 -9.37 15.08 7.26
C ASN A 223 -10.17 14.22 6.28
N MET A 224 -11.07 13.38 6.81
CA MET A 224 -11.90 12.45 6.02
C MET A 224 -12.92 13.15 5.10
N ASP A 225 -13.37 14.35 5.41
CA ASP A 225 -14.29 15.09 4.53
C ASP A 225 -13.54 15.62 3.31
N ALA A 226 -12.35 16.19 3.50
CA ALA A 226 -11.47 16.59 2.40
C ALA A 226 -11.10 15.38 1.52
N LEU A 227 -10.91 14.19 2.13
CA LEU A 227 -10.65 12.95 1.40
C LEU A 227 -11.82 12.55 0.49
N ARG A 228 -13.08 12.76 0.90
CA ARG A 228 -14.26 12.44 0.10
C ARG A 228 -14.49 13.41 -1.06
N GLU A 229 -14.11 14.67 -0.91
CA GLU A 229 -14.35 15.73 -1.88
C GLU A 229 -13.24 15.86 -2.94
N GLN A 230 -12.04 15.39 -2.65
CA GLN A 230 -10.89 15.50 -3.53
C GLN A 230 -11.05 14.63 -4.80
N LYS A 231 -10.27 14.98 -5.86
CA LYS A 231 -10.26 14.31 -7.18
C LYS A 231 -8.86 13.88 -7.61
N LEU A 232 -7.92 13.82 -6.68
CA LEU A 232 -6.52 13.45 -6.95
C LEU A 232 -6.37 11.93 -7.07
N PHE A 233 -7.07 11.20 -6.22
CA PHE A 233 -6.99 9.74 -6.14
C PHE A 233 -8.30 9.13 -5.64
N THR A 234 -8.44 7.82 -5.83
CA THR A 234 -9.54 7.01 -5.27
C THR A 234 -8.94 5.82 -4.53
N HIS A 235 -9.25 5.68 -3.25
CA HIS A 235 -8.83 4.56 -2.40
C HIS A 235 -10.02 3.65 -2.10
N PHE A 236 -9.87 2.36 -2.37
CA PHE A 236 -10.99 1.40 -2.36
C PHE A 236 -11.08 0.54 -1.10
N TRP A 237 -10.28 0.77 -0.07
CA TRP A 237 -10.22 -0.15 1.06
C TRP A 237 -11.59 -0.51 1.67
N GLY A 238 -12.47 0.44 1.90
CA GLY A 238 -13.82 0.18 2.46
C GLY A 238 -14.80 -0.40 1.45
N HIS A 239 -14.59 -0.14 0.15
CA HIS A 239 -15.51 -0.57 -0.92
C HIS A 239 -15.29 -2.03 -1.32
N LYS A 240 -14.13 -2.62 -1.06
CA LYS A 240 -13.82 -4.03 -1.37
C LYS A 240 -14.84 -5.00 -0.75
N ASN A 241 -15.29 -4.76 0.47
CA ASN A 241 -16.28 -5.60 1.12
C ASN A 241 -17.62 -5.61 0.37
N LEU A 242 -18.06 -4.45 -0.15
CA LEU A 242 -19.25 -4.38 -0.97
C LEU A 242 -19.09 -5.21 -2.25
N LEU A 243 -17.99 -5.07 -2.96
CA LEU A 243 -17.71 -5.80 -4.19
C LEU A 243 -17.58 -7.31 -3.94
N LYS A 244 -17.05 -7.73 -2.79
CA LYS A 244 -16.91 -9.12 -2.39
C LYS A 244 -18.27 -9.82 -2.20
N PHE A 245 -19.24 -9.13 -1.62
CA PHE A 245 -20.51 -9.72 -1.22
C PHE A 245 -21.70 -9.32 -2.10
N ASN A 246 -21.55 -8.34 -3.01
CA ASN A 246 -22.60 -7.89 -3.91
C ASN A 246 -22.18 -8.08 -5.37
N GLN A 247 -22.66 -9.17 -5.98
CA GLN A 247 -22.32 -9.52 -7.37
C GLN A 247 -22.79 -8.46 -8.38
N GLY A 248 -23.94 -7.80 -8.17
CA GLY A 248 -24.45 -6.76 -9.07
C GLY A 248 -23.55 -5.52 -9.08
N GLU A 249 -23.13 -5.05 -7.90
CA GLU A 249 -22.17 -3.95 -7.75
C GLU A 249 -20.82 -4.31 -8.33
N ARG A 250 -20.33 -5.52 -8.04
CA ARG A 250 -19.06 -6.03 -8.60
C ARG A 250 -19.08 -6.03 -10.12
N MET A 251 -20.13 -6.58 -10.74
CA MET A 251 -20.31 -6.61 -12.19
C MET A 251 -20.32 -5.19 -12.78
N SER A 252 -21.10 -4.30 -12.20
CA SER A 252 -21.21 -2.90 -12.64
C SER A 252 -19.85 -2.17 -12.51
N TYR A 253 -19.16 -2.39 -11.39
CA TYR A 253 -17.88 -1.79 -11.13
C TYR A 253 -16.80 -2.27 -12.11
N CYS A 254 -16.65 -3.59 -12.30
CA CYS A 254 -15.68 -4.16 -13.22
C CYS A 254 -15.91 -3.70 -14.67
N ARG A 255 -17.16 -3.63 -15.12
CA ARG A 255 -17.49 -3.09 -16.45
C ARG A 255 -17.06 -1.64 -16.61
N ARG A 256 -17.31 -0.78 -15.61
CA ARG A 256 -16.87 0.62 -15.65
C ARG A 256 -15.33 0.73 -15.74
N MET A 257 -14.60 -0.12 -15.01
CA MET A 257 -13.14 -0.14 -15.09
C MET A 257 -12.64 -0.61 -16.46
N MET A 258 -13.23 -1.67 -17.05
CA MET A 258 -12.89 -2.14 -18.40
C MET A 258 -13.16 -1.06 -19.46
N ILE A 259 -14.32 -0.40 -19.40
CA ILE A 259 -14.64 0.72 -20.29
C ILE A 259 -13.61 1.84 -20.15
N ARG A 260 -13.19 2.15 -18.93
CA ARG A 260 -12.19 3.18 -18.68
C ARG A 260 -10.81 2.78 -19.21
N LEU A 261 -10.37 1.54 -18.98
CA LEU A 261 -9.14 1.02 -19.56
C LEU A 261 -9.17 1.14 -21.08
N ARG A 262 -10.23 0.69 -21.74
CA ARG A 262 -10.39 0.76 -23.20
C ARG A 262 -10.28 2.20 -23.73
N ASN A 263 -10.89 3.15 -23.05
CA ASN A 263 -10.97 4.53 -23.54
C ASN A 263 -9.70 5.36 -23.24
N GLU A 264 -9.04 5.11 -22.12
CA GLU A 264 -7.96 5.97 -21.63
C GLU A 264 -6.59 5.29 -21.68
N PHE A 265 -6.53 3.94 -21.72
CA PHE A 265 -5.31 3.11 -21.59
C PHE A 265 -5.39 1.87 -22.48
N PRO A 266 -5.41 2.01 -23.82
CA PRO A 266 -5.64 0.88 -24.75
C PRO A 266 -4.69 -0.29 -24.54
N ASP A 267 -3.39 -0.03 -24.33
CA ASP A 267 -2.39 -1.10 -24.12
C ASP A 267 -2.68 -1.93 -22.86
N MET A 268 -3.14 -1.28 -21.80
CA MET A 268 -3.54 -1.93 -20.54
C MET A 268 -4.88 -2.67 -20.68
N TYR A 269 -5.78 -2.14 -21.51
CA TYR A 269 -7.02 -2.82 -21.86
C TYR A 269 -6.76 -4.15 -22.58
N GLU A 270 -5.82 -4.20 -23.52
CA GLU A 270 -5.45 -5.44 -24.22
C GLU A 270 -4.95 -6.52 -23.23
N VAL A 271 -4.14 -6.13 -22.23
CA VAL A 271 -3.74 -7.04 -21.15
C VAL A 271 -4.96 -7.52 -20.37
N ALA A 272 -5.82 -6.62 -19.89
CA ALA A 272 -6.99 -6.98 -19.11
C ALA A 272 -7.98 -7.86 -19.91
N ALA A 273 -8.22 -7.56 -21.19
CA ALA A 273 -9.11 -8.31 -22.07
C ALA A 273 -8.56 -9.69 -22.47
N SER A 274 -7.25 -9.92 -22.36
CA SER A 274 -6.65 -11.23 -22.58
C SER A 274 -6.89 -12.21 -21.44
N ILE A 275 -7.18 -11.70 -20.21
CA ILE A 275 -7.43 -12.50 -19.01
C ILE A 275 -8.84 -13.09 -19.08
N GLU A 276 -8.95 -14.42 -18.97
CA GLU A 276 -10.21 -15.14 -19.16
C GLU A 276 -11.33 -14.67 -18.22
N GLU A 277 -11.00 -14.51 -16.94
CA GLU A 277 -11.93 -14.09 -15.89
C GLU A 277 -12.46 -12.66 -16.09
N LEU A 278 -11.71 -11.81 -16.82
CA LEU A 278 -12.09 -10.44 -17.07
C LEU A 278 -12.86 -10.22 -18.37
N ARG A 279 -12.88 -11.19 -19.29
CA ARG A 279 -13.56 -11.08 -20.58
C ARG A 279 -15.06 -10.82 -20.47
N VAL A 280 -15.69 -11.29 -19.42
CA VAL A 280 -17.13 -11.07 -19.15
C VAL A 280 -17.47 -9.58 -18.96
N TYR A 281 -16.47 -8.72 -18.75
CA TYR A 281 -16.63 -7.28 -18.54
C TYR A 281 -16.21 -6.43 -19.76
N ALA A 282 -15.58 -7.05 -20.79
CA ALA A 282 -15.06 -6.38 -21.98
C ALA A 282 -16.14 -5.84 -22.92
#